data_8884120a0d7e18c196cd22c514da7736
#
_entry.id   8884120a0d7e18c196cd22c514da7736
#
_cell.length_a   1.000
_cell.length_b   1.000
_cell.length_c   1.000
_cell.angle_alpha   90.00
_cell.angle_beta   90.00
_cell.angle_gamma   90.00
#
_symmetry.space_group_name_H-M   'P 1'
#
loop_
_entity.id
_entity.type
_entity.pdbx_description
1 polymer ?
#
loop_
_entity_poly.entity_id
_entity_poly.type
_entity_poly.pdbx_seq_one_letter_code
_entity_poly.pdbx_strand_id
1 'polypeptide(L)'
;MDVSDIILTTLVNEFSDLTDVEQATRVCLRLLLAAVLGGLLGYERETHGKAAGIRTHMLVCTGAALFVLGSELVGAGDDAMSRVVQGIVAGIGFLGVGTIIKGDNMSSVKGLTTAAGVWMTAAVGVCVGLGLEATAVFATLLMLFILNVLPHFLEGVDHTRDP
;
A
#
# COMPACT_ATOMS: atom_id res chain seq x y z
N MET A 1 33.41 -13.51 30.31
CA MET A 1 32.08 -13.69 29.76
C MET A 1 32.06 -15.05 29.09
N ASP A 2 31.14 -15.89 29.51
CA ASP A 2 31.00 -17.20 28.92
C ASP A 2 30.32 -17.06 27.52
N VAL A 3 30.54 -18.01 26.62
CA VAL A 3 29.97 -17.99 25.26
C VAL A 3 28.44 -17.90 25.32
N SER A 4 27.81 -18.52 26.33
CA SER A 4 26.37 -18.43 26.58
C SER A 4 25.92 -16.99 26.90
N ASP A 5 26.72 -16.24 27.69
CA ASP A 5 26.42 -14.84 28.04
C ASP A 5 26.49 -13.93 26.82
N ILE A 6 27.47 -14.17 25.94
CA ILE A 6 27.63 -13.42 24.71
C ILE A 6 26.43 -13.65 23.79
N ILE A 7 26.01 -14.92 23.62
CA ILE A 7 24.87 -15.28 22.80
C ILE A 7 23.58 -14.64 23.34
N LEU A 8 23.31 -14.76 24.63
CA LEU A 8 22.11 -14.19 25.26
C LEU A 8 22.09 -12.66 25.14
N THR A 9 23.21 -11.99 25.40
CA THR A 9 23.32 -10.53 25.28
C THR A 9 23.13 -10.08 23.84
N THR A 10 23.70 -10.80 22.87
CA THR A 10 23.52 -10.52 21.45
C THR A 10 22.07 -10.69 21.03
N LEU A 11 21.40 -11.78 21.46
CA LEU A 11 19.98 -11.99 21.16
C LEU A 11 19.10 -10.87 21.72
N VAL A 12 19.31 -10.46 22.98
CA VAL A 12 18.55 -9.36 23.58
C VAL A 12 18.78 -8.05 22.84
N ASN A 13 20.02 -7.76 22.46
CA ASN A 13 20.36 -6.55 21.74
C ASN A 13 19.79 -6.53 20.32
N GLU A 14 19.72 -7.68 19.64
CA GLU A 14 19.18 -7.79 18.28
C GLU A 14 17.68 -7.47 18.21
N PHE A 15 16.94 -7.73 19.30
CA PHE A 15 15.52 -7.40 19.41
C PHE A 15 15.26 -6.10 20.17
N SER A 16 16.27 -5.22 20.28
CA SER A 16 16.16 -3.96 21.03
C SER A 16 15.76 -2.75 20.19
N ASP A 17 15.49 -2.93 18.91
CA ASP A 17 15.09 -1.89 17.94
C ASP A 17 13.76 -1.21 18.29
N LEU A 18 12.89 -1.86 19.07
CA LEU A 18 11.60 -1.33 19.53
C LEU A 18 11.49 -1.21 21.05
N THR A 19 12.60 -0.96 21.75
CA THR A 19 12.59 -0.79 23.22
C THR A 19 12.02 0.54 23.69
N ASP A 20 12.06 1.57 22.84
CA ASP A 20 11.38 2.82 23.12
C ASP A 20 9.86 2.68 22.86
N VAL A 21 9.07 2.88 23.93
CA VAL A 21 7.61 2.73 23.90
C VAL A 21 6.96 3.70 22.89
N GLU A 22 7.47 4.92 22.74
CA GLU A 22 6.96 5.89 21.77
C GLU A 22 7.19 5.38 20.36
N GLN A 23 8.41 4.94 20.05
CA GLN A 23 8.77 4.41 18.72
C GLN A 23 7.98 3.14 18.39
N ALA A 24 7.89 2.19 19.34
CA ALA A 24 7.11 0.97 19.16
C ALA A 24 5.62 1.29 18.90
N THR A 25 5.04 2.21 19.67
CA THR A 25 3.65 2.64 19.48
C THR A 25 3.43 3.26 18.11
N ARG A 26 4.35 4.11 17.64
CA ARG A 26 4.30 4.75 16.32
C ARG A 26 4.35 3.71 15.21
N VAL A 27 5.28 2.78 15.26
CA VAL A 27 5.42 1.70 14.27
C VAL A 27 4.15 0.84 14.22
N CYS A 28 3.68 0.36 15.37
CA CYS A 28 2.46 -0.45 15.45
C CYS A 28 1.25 0.29 14.90
N LEU A 29 1.05 1.55 15.28
CA LEU A 29 -0.10 2.35 14.85
C LEU A 29 -0.08 2.57 13.34
N ARG A 30 1.07 2.95 12.77
CA ARG A 30 1.21 3.16 11.32
C ARG A 30 1.00 1.88 10.53
N LEU A 31 1.58 0.74 10.95
CA LEU A 31 1.38 -0.53 10.26
C LEU A 31 -0.07 -1.03 10.34
N LEU A 32 -0.72 -0.88 11.50
CA LEU A 32 -2.14 -1.21 11.64
C LEU A 32 -3.01 -0.30 10.77
N LEU A 33 -2.74 1.00 10.75
CA LEU A 33 -3.46 1.93 9.88
C LEU A 33 -3.28 1.58 8.40
N ALA A 34 -2.06 1.28 7.97
CA ALA A 34 -1.79 0.85 6.60
C ALA A 34 -2.57 -0.43 6.24
N ALA A 35 -2.60 -1.40 7.15
CA ALA A 35 -3.37 -2.64 6.97
C ALA A 35 -4.88 -2.35 6.86
N VAL A 36 -5.42 -1.47 7.70
CA VAL A 36 -6.85 -1.09 7.67
C VAL A 36 -7.19 -0.36 6.37
N LEU A 37 -6.41 0.66 5.99
CA LEU A 37 -6.67 1.43 4.76
C LEU A 37 -6.53 0.54 3.52
N GLY A 38 -5.49 -0.30 3.45
CA GLY A 38 -5.34 -1.29 2.39
C GLY A 38 -6.48 -2.30 2.38
N GLY A 39 -6.93 -2.74 3.55
CA GLY A 39 -8.08 -3.65 3.70
C GLY A 39 -9.39 -3.04 3.17
N LEU A 40 -9.67 -1.78 3.47
CA LEU A 40 -10.84 -1.06 2.96
C LEU A 40 -10.85 -0.98 1.44
N LEU A 41 -9.70 -0.60 0.84
CA LEU A 41 -9.54 -0.56 -0.62
C LEU A 41 -9.68 -1.95 -1.24
N GLY A 42 -9.07 -2.96 -0.63
CA GLY A 42 -9.13 -4.33 -1.11
C GLY A 42 -10.52 -4.97 -0.97
N TYR A 43 -11.27 -4.63 0.08
CA TYR A 43 -12.65 -5.07 0.28
C TYR A 43 -13.55 -4.59 -0.86
N GLU A 44 -13.44 -3.32 -1.19
CA GLU A 44 -14.16 -2.75 -2.33
C GLU A 44 -13.82 -3.49 -3.64
N ARG A 45 -12.54 -3.79 -3.88
CA ARG A 45 -12.10 -4.51 -5.09
C ARG A 45 -12.60 -5.97 -5.11
N GLU A 46 -12.56 -6.65 -3.98
CA GLU A 46 -12.99 -8.04 -3.86
C GLU A 46 -14.50 -8.19 -4.07
N THR A 47 -15.31 -7.28 -3.50
CA THR A 47 -16.77 -7.27 -3.69
C THR A 47 -17.17 -7.04 -5.14
N HIS A 48 -16.35 -6.37 -5.93
CA HIS A 48 -16.56 -6.16 -7.37
C HIS A 48 -15.85 -7.22 -8.25
N GLY A 49 -15.38 -8.32 -7.68
CA GLY A 49 -14.77 -9.44 -8.41
C GLY A 49 -13.48 -9.08 -9.15
N LYS A 50 -12.69 -8.12 -8.62
CA LYS A 50 -11.42 -7.73 -9.24
C LYS A 50 -10.29 -8.68 -8.84
N ALA A 51 -9.27 -8.81 -9.70
CA ALA A 51 -8.17 -9.76 -9.53
C ALA A 51 -7.34 -9.53 -8.24
N ALA A 52 -7.16 -8.28 -7.81
CA ALA A 52 -6.50 -7.93 -6.56
C ALA A 52 -7.54 -7.60 -5.49
N GLY A 53 -7.65 -8.44 -4.46
CA GLY A 53 -8.61 -8.33 -3.36
C GLY A 53 -7.97 -7.80 -2.06
N ILE A 54 -8.64 -8.09 -0.94
CA ILE A 54 -8.28 -7.60 0.42
C ILE A 54 -6.83 -7.90 0.75
N ARG A 55 -6.40 -9.16 0.63
CA ARG A 55 -5.05 -9.59 1.01
C ARG A 55 -3.97 -8.83 0.24
N THR A 56 -4.17 -8.67 -1.07
CA THR A 56 -3.21 -7.97 -1.93
C THR A 56 -3.05 -6.52 -1.52
N HIS A 57 -4.16 -5.80 -1.33
CA HIS A 57 -4.13 -4.39 -0.96
C HIS A 57 -3.57 -4.18 0.46
N MET A 58 -3.93 -5.03 1.43
CA MET A 58 -3.34 -4.98 2.77
C MET A 58 -1.83 -5.16 2.73
N LEU A 59 -1.33 -6.19 2.04
CA LEU A 59 0.10 -6.47 1.94
C LEU A 59 0.85 -5.35 1.21
N VAL A 60 0.31 -4.82 0.14
CA VAL A 60 0.91 -3.71 -0.62
C VAL A 60 1.00 -2.45 0.24
N CYS A 61 -0.09 -2.07 0.92
CA CYS A 61 -0.12 -0.89 1.77
C CYS A 61 0.85 -1.01 2.95
N THR A 62 0.78 -2.13 3.67
CA THR A 62 1.63 -2.40 4.83
C THR A 62 3.09 -2.54 4.43
N GLY A 63 3.39 -3.21 3.31
CA GLY A 63 4.75 -3.35 2.79
C GLY A 63 5.37 -2.01 2.41
N ALA A 64 4.61 -1.14 1.72
CA ALA A 64 5.07 0.20 1.37
C ALA A 64 5.34 1.04 2.63
N ALA A 65 4.45 0.99 3.62
CA ALA A 65 4.65 1.67 4.91
C ALA A 65 5.88 1.14 5.64
N LEU A 66 6.10 -0.18 5.64
CA LEU A 66 7.25 -0.82 6.30
C LEU A 66 8.59 -0.42 5.66
N PHE A 67 8.68 -0.34 4.34
CA PHE A 67 9.90 0.13 3.66
C PHE A 67 10.26 1.57 4.06
N VAL A 68 9.26 2.45 4.17
CA VAL A 68 9.45 3.84 4.60
C VAL A 68 9.84 3.90 6.07
N LEU A 69 9.10 3.21 6.95
CA LEU A 69 9.37 3.14 8.38
C LEU A 69 10.77 2.58 8.67
N GLY A 70 11.16 1.48 8.03
CA GLY A 70 12.48 0.90 8.21
C GLY A 70 13.61 1.86 7.82
N SER A 71 13.39 2.66 6.79
CA SER A 71 14.36 3.71 6.38
C SER A 71 14.41 4.86 7.38
N GLU A 72 13.27 5.28 7.94
CA GLU A 72 13.19 6.29 9.00
C GLU A 72 13.91 5.82 10.26
N LEU A 73 13.69 4.56 10.68
CA LEU A 73 14.28 3.97 11.88
C LEU A 73 15.82 3.91 11.86
N VAL A 74 16.40 3.73 10.69
CA VAL A 74 17.87 3.77 10.52
C VAL A 74 18.41 5.16 10.25
N GLY A 75 17.59 6.21 10.36
CA GLY A 75 18.01 7.61 10.18
C GLY A 75 18.32 7.99 8.74
N ALA A 76 17.64 7.39 7.76
CA ALA A 76 17.83 7.75 6.36
C ALA A 76 17.45 9.22 6.11
N GLY A 77 18.35 9.99 5.52
CA GLY A 77 18.08 11.36 5.11
C GLY A 77 17.15 11.44 3.89
N ASP A 78 16.71 12.65 3.54
CA ASP A 78 15.72 12.93 2.49
C ASP A 78 16.06 12.30 1.13
N ASP A 79 17.33 12.36 0.72
CA ASP A 79 17.79 11.77 -0.53
C ASP A 79 17.67 10.23 -0.53
N ALA A 80 17.96 9.59 0.60
CA ALA A 80 17.83 8.15 0.74
C ALA A 80 16.35 7.75 0.76
N MET A 81 15.51 8.49 1.48
CA MET A 81 14.07 8.29 1.51
C MET A 81 13.44 8.45 0.12
N SER A 82 13.85 9.47 -0.65
CA SER A 82 13.41 9.65 -2.03
C SER A 82 13.71 8.41 -2.91
N ARG A 83 14.89 7.81 -2.76
CA ARG A 83 15.25 6.56 -3.48
C ARG A 83 14.39 5.37 -3.06
N VAL A 84 14.04 5.26 -1.77
CA VAL A 84 13.12 4.21 -1.28
C VAL A 84 11.75 4.36 -1.93
N VAL A 85 11.19 5.57 -1.92
CA VAL A 85 9.89 5.85 -2.56
C VAL A 85 9.94 5.55 -4.07
N GLN A 86 11.01 5.96 -4.77
CA GLN A 86 11.19 5.62 -6.19
C GLN A 86 11.25 4.11 -6.41
N GLY A 87 11.92 3.36 -5.53
CA GLY A 87 11.98 1.90 -5.57
C GLY A 87 10.60 1.27 -5.39
N ILE A 88 9.80 1.76 -4.44
CA ILE A 88 8.41 1.30 -4.24
C ILE A 88 7.58 1.56 -5.50
N VAL A 89 7.62 2.79 -6.03
CA VAL A 89 6.86 3.19 -7.24
C VAL A 89 7.22 2.32 -8.44
N ALA A 90 8.51 2.05 -8.65
CA ALA A 90 8.97 1.18 -9.74
C ALA A 90 8.56 -0.29 -9.51
N GLY A 91 8.77 -0.79 -8.29
CA GLY A 91 8.49 -2.19 -7.93
C GLY A 91 7.02 -2.55 -8.03
N ILE A 92 6.13 -1.65 -7.61
CA ILE A 92 4.69 -1.88 -7.68
C ILE A 92 4.16 -1.94 -9.12
N GLY A 93 4.90 -1.35 -10.07
CA GLY A 93 4.59 -1.46 -11.49
C GLY A 93 4.59 -2.91 -11.98
N PHE A 94 5.49 -3.75 -11.47
CA PHE A 94 5.53 -5.18 -11.79
C PHE A 94 4.26 -5.92 -11.32
N LEU A 95 3.79 -5.63 -10.09
CA LEU A 95 2.53 -6.18 -9.58
C LEU A 95 1.33 -5.67 -10.39
N GLY A 96 1.34 -4.40 -10.77
CA GLY A 96 0.32 -3.81 -11.62
C GLY A 96 0.18 -4.53 -12.95
N VAL A 97 1.29 -4.78 -13.64
CA VAL A 97 1.30 -5.55 -14.89
C VAL A 97 0.70 -6.94 -14.71
N GLY A 98 0.97 -7.61 -13.58
CA GLY A 98 0.41 -8.92 -13.24
C GLY A 98 -1.11 -8.96 -13.13
N THR A 99 -1.77 -7.81 -12.96
CA THR A 99 -3.26 -7.71 -12.90
C THR A 99 -3.89 -7.40 -14.26
N ILE A 100 -3.09 -7.07 -15.27
CA ILE A 100 -3.57 -6.73 -16.63
C ILE A 100 -3.65 -7.99 -17.46
N ILE A 101 -4.85 -8.39 -17.86
CA ILE A 101 -5.10 -9.57 -18.66
C ILE A 101 -5.55 -9.14 -20.05
N LYS A 102 -4.88 -9.67 -21.06
CA LYS A 102 -5.31 -9.53 -22.45
C LYS A 102 -6.34 -10.61 -22.75
N GLY A 103 -7.54 -10.21 -23.15
CA GLY A 103 -8.59 -11.16 -23.54
C GLY A 103 -8.25 -11.89 -24.85
N ASP A 104 -8.96 -13.00 -25.12
CA ASP A 104 -8.77 -13.85 -26.31
C ASP A 104 -8.95 -13.06 -27.63
N ASN A 105 -9.79 -12.05 -27.64
CA ASN A 105 -9.87 -11.08 -28.73
C ASN A 105 -8.92 -9.91 -28.42
N MET A 106 -7.94 -9.69 -29.28
CA MET A 106 -6.87 -8.66 -29.18
C MET A 106 -7.36 -7.21 -28.91
N SER A 107 -8.67 -6.98 -28.91
CA SER A 107 -9.33 -5.66 -28.75
C SER A 107 -9.73 -5.30 -27.32
N SER A 108 -9.71 -6.22 -26.34
CA SER A 108 -10.12 -5.90 -24.96
C SER A 108 -8.99 -6.14 -23.95
N VAL A 109 -8.55 -5.06 -23.30
CA VAL A 109 -7.60 -5.11 -22.16
C VAL A 109 -8.40 -4.93 -20.88
N LYS A 110 -8.30 -5.90 -19.96
CA LYS A 110 -8.95 -5.86 -18.64
C LYS A 110 -7.90 -5.67 -17.54
N GLY A 111 -8.29 -5.09 -16.41
CA GLY A 111 -7.42 -4.98 -15.23
C GLY A 111 -6.67 -3.67 -15.08
N LEU A 112 -6.80 -2.70 -16.01
CA LEU A 112 -6.13 -1.40 -15.92
C LEU A 112 -6.50 -0.66 -14.62
N THR A 113 -7.79 -0.62 -14.27
CA THR A 113 -8.26 0.00 -13.01
C THR A 113 -7.74 -0.75 -11.79
N THR A 114 -7.61 -2.09 -11.87
CA THR A 114 -7.02 -2.90 -10.80
C THR A 114 -5.55 -2.56 -10.61
N ALA A 115 -4.79 -2.47 -11.69
CA ALA A 115 -3.38 -2.06 -11.66
C ALA A 115 -3.19 -0.66 -11.05
N ALA A 116 -4.00 0.30 -11.49
CA ALA A 116 -4.01 1.66 -10.93
C ALA A 116 -4.39 1.65 -9.43
N GLY A 117 -5.34 0.79 -9.03
CA GLY A 117 -5.74 0.61 -7.64
C GLY A 117 -4.60 0.09 -6.76
N VAL A 118 -3.89 -0.94 -7.19
CA VAL A 118 -2.73 -1.48 -6.49
C VAL A 118 -1.63 -0.43 -6.35
N TRP A 119 -1.37 0.34 -7.42
CA TRP A 119 -0.40 1.43 -7.42
C TRP A 119 -0.78 2.54 -6.42
N MET A 120 -2.04 2.97 -6.41
CA MET A 120 -2.54 3.97 -5.46
C MET A 120 -2.50 3.47 -4.02
N THR A 121 -2.76 2.18 -3.79
CA THR A 121 -2.65 1.58 -2.45
C THR A 121 -1.22 1.63 -1.90
N ALA A 122 -0.20 1.45 -2.75
CA ALA A 122 1.19 1.64 -2.35
C ALA A 122 1.47 3.09 -1.96
N ALA A 123 0.91 4.07 -2.70
CA ALA A 123 1.05 5.49 -2.36
C ALA A 123 0.41 5.81 -0.99
N VAL A 124 -0.76 5.23 -0.68
CA VAL A 124 -1.37 5.33 0.66
C VAL A 124 -0.43 4.77 1.72
N GLY A 125 0.18 3.60 1.49
CA GLY A 125 1.15 3.01 2.41
C GLY A 125 2.38 3.88 2.63
N VAL A 126 2.93 4.48 1.56
CA VAL A 126 4.04 5.45 1.67
C VAL A 126 3.64 6.64 2.55
N CYS A 127 2.45 7.22 2.36
CA CYS A 127 1.97 8.32 3.19
C CYS A 127 1.88 7.92 4.66
N VAL A 128 1.32 6.74 4.97
CA VAL A 128 1.26 6.25 6.35
C VAL A 128 2.67 6.05 6.92
N GLY A 129 3.59 5.46 6.16
CA GLY A 129 4.98 5.29 6.58
C GLY A 129 5.68 6.60 6.92
N LEU A 130 5.41 7.65 6.15
CA LEU A 130 5.93 9.01 6.37
C LEU A 130 5.24 9.77 7.52
N GLY A 131 4.20 9.20 8.17
CA GLY A 131 3.44 9.89 9.20
C GLY A 131 2.45 10.93 8.65
N LEU A 132 2.02 10.76 7.42
CA LEU A 132 1.02 11.62 6.76
C LEU A 132 -0.36 10.92 6.82
N GLU A 133 -0.83 10.57 8.04
CA GLU A 133 -2.01 9.74 8.27
C GLU A 133 -3.29 10.39 7.71
N ALA A 134 -3.46 11.70 7.93
CA ALA A 134 -4.63 12.44 7.41
C ALA A 134 -4.65 12.43 5.86
N THR A 135 -3.50 12.60 5.23
CA THR A 135 -3.35 12.52 3.77
C THR A 135 -3.67 11.12 3.27
N ALA A 136 -3.20 10.08 3.96
CA ALA A 136 -3.47 8.69 3.62
C ALA A 136 -4.98 8.36 3.71
N VAL A 137 -5.64 8.81 4.78
CA VAL A 137 -7.11 8.66 4.94
C VAL A 137 -7.85 9.39 3.83
N PHE A 138 -7.51 10.65 3.56
CA PHE A 138 -8.14 11.42 2.49
C PHE A 138 -7.94 10.76 1.12
N ALA A 139 -6.72 10.30 0.80
CA ALA A 139 -6.42 9.60 -0.44
C ALA A 139 -7.23 8.29 -0.57
N THR A 140 -7.40 7.55 0.52
CA THR A 140 -8.23 6.34 0.56
C THR A 140 -9.70 6.65 0.27
N LEU A 141 -10.26 7.67 0.92
CA LEU A 141 -11.64 8.11 0.68
C LEU A 141 -11.84 8.59 -0.76
N LEU A 142 -10.91 9.37 -1.28
CA LEU A 142 -10.94 9.82 -2.69
C LEU A 142 -10.89 8.63 -3.65
N MET A 143 -10.04 7.65 -3.40
CA MET A 143 -9.96 6.44 -4.22
C MET A 143 -11.29 5.66 -4.19
N LEU A 144 -11.88 5.46 -2.99
CA LEU A 144 -13.18 4.81 -2.86
C LEU A 144 -14.27 5.58 -3.60
N PHE A 145 -14.26 6.90 -3.53
CA PHE A 145 -15.17 7.75 -4.29
C PHE A 145 -15.02 7.53 -5.81
N ILE A 146 -13.80 7.56 -6.32
CA ILE A 146 -13.52 7.34 -7.75
C ILE A 146 -13.99 5.95 -8.20
N LEU A 147 -13.79 4.93 -7.36
CA LEU A 147 -14.10 3.56 -7.72
C LEU A 147 -15.60 3.21 -7.65
N ASN A 148 -16.34 3.82 -6.73
CA ASN A 148 -17.75 3.49 -6.49
C ASN A 148 -18.72 4.52 -7.04
N VAL A 149 -18.41 5.80 -6.89
CA VAL A 149 -19.38 6.87 -7.18
C VAL A 149 -19.29 7.32 -8.64
N LEU A 150 -18.07 7.52 -9.14
CA LEU A 150 -17.86 8.01 -10.49
C LEU A 150 -18.49 7.12 -11.59
N PRO A 151 -18.44 5.78 -11.53
CA PRO A 151 -19.09 4.92 -12.52
C PRO A 151 -20.59 5.17 -12.66
N HIS A 152 -21.30 5.37 -11.53
CA HIS A 152 -22.75 5.62 -11.54
C HIS A 152 -23.14 6.92 -12.27
N PHE A 153 -22.26 7.94 -12.21
CA PHE A 153 -22.48 9.17 -12.98
C PHE A 153 -22.20 9.00 -14.48
N LEU A 154 -21.28 8.11 -14.86
CA LEU A 154 -20.89 7.88 -16.24
C LEU A 154 -21.91 6.99 -16.97
N GLU A 155 -22.51 6.01 -16.31
CA GLU A 155 -23.59 5.17 -16.88
C GLU A 155 -24.82 6.00 -17.29
N GLY A 156 -25.09 7.11 -16.59
CA GLY A 156 -26.17 8.06 -16.96
C GLY A 156 -25.89 8.87 -18.23
N VAL A 157 -24.63 8.94 -18.69
CA VAL A 157 -24.23 9.73 -19.88
C VAL A 157 -24.25 8.88 -21.15
N ASP A 158 -24.10 7.57 -21.06
CA ASP A 158 -24.00 6.68 -22.23
C ASP A 158 -25.36 6.39 -22.88
N HIS A 159 -26.48 6.55 -22.16
CA HIS A 159 -27.83 6.40 -22.70
C HIS A 159 -28.30 7.52 -23.64
N THR A 160 -27.46 8.55 -23.90
CA THR A 160 -27.79 9.66 -24.79
C THR A 160 -27.10 9.55 -26.17
N ARG A 161 -26.47 8.42 -26.50
CA ARG A 161 -25.72 8.22 -27.75
C ARG A 161 -26.25 7.07 -28.61
N ASP A 162 -27.53 6.79 -28.60
CA ASP A 162 -28.16 6.02 -29.68
C ASP A 162 -29.01 6.96 -30.57
N PRO A 163 -28.74 6.98 -31.88
CA PRO A 163 -29.53 7.68 -32.86
C PRO A 163 -30.81 6.98 -33.21
#